data_217083255ec2ac98a3988156e8117424
#
_entry.id   217083255ec2ac98a3988156e8117424
#
_cell.length_a   1.000
_cell.length_b   1.000
_cell.length_c   1.000
_cell.angle_alpha   90.00
_cell.angle_beta   90.00
_cell.angle_gamma   90.00
#
_symmetry.space_group_name_H-M   'P 1'
#
loop_
_entity.id
_entity.type
_entity.pdbx_description
1 polymer ?
#
loop_
_entity_poly.entity_id
_entity_poly.type
_entity_poly.pdbx_seq_one_letter_code
_entity_poly.pdbx_strand_id
1 'polypeptide(L)'
;TYATTPIAMKQYGFDDQINDFNKKSVQIAKEAVKNSNKDIAVAGSVSTFGSLYKFGTEAMKPGFKEQLKILSGEGVDLIILEAMSSQADIVETIIECSLESKLPVWLSISCVIDDKTNKVMLGYNDTIDSDTSIYEDFETSINNFSKIHKGPILIAHSDIEVTGQAIKIAK
;
A
#
# COMPACT_ATOMS: atom_id res chain seq x y z
N THR A 1 -0.86 -6.33 8.77
CA THR A 1 0.12 -5.23 9.02
C THR A 1 -0.26 -3.91 8.33
N TYR A 2 -1.46 -3.84 7.78
CA TYR A 2 -2.00 -2.66 7.07
C TYR A 2 -1.89 -1.36 7.88
N ALA A 3 -2.40 -1.35 9.12
CA ALA A 3 -2.44 -0.16 9.97
C ALA A 3 -1.22 -0.01 10.91
N THR A 4 -0.21 -0.87 10.78
CA THR A 4 0.98 -0.83 11.64
C THR A 4 2.19 -0.18 10.95
N THR A 5 1.92 0.75 10.03
CA THR A 5 2.98 1.60 9.46
C THR A 5 3.59 2.45 10.57
N PRO A 6 4.91 2.69 10.58
CA PRO A 6 5.54 3.49 11.63
C PRO A 6 4.91 4.87 11.81
N ILE A 7 4.46 5.50 10.72
CA ILE A 7 3.80 6.80 10.78
C ILE A 7 2.45 6.71 11.50
N ALA A 8 1.62 5.73 11.13
CA ALA A 8 0.33 5.53 11.79
C ALA A 8 0.51 5.18 13.26
N MET A 9 1.42 4.25 13.58
CA MET A 9 1.71 3.86 14.96
C MET A 9 2.13 5.05 15.81
N LYS A 10 3.00 5.92 15.28
CA LYS A 10 3.41 7.14 15.97
C LYS A 10 2.25 8.11 16.18
N GLN A 11 1.38 8.29 15.20
CA GLN A 11 0.19 9.15 15.33
C GLN A 11 -0.75 8.70 16.44
N TYR A 12 -0.84 7.39 16.67
CA TYR A 12 -1.69 6.79 17.70
C TYR A 12 -0.97 6.52 19.02
N GLY A 13 0.29 6.93 19.18
CA GLY A 13 1.06 6.78 20.42
C GLY A 13 1.59 5.37 20.68
N PHE A 14 1.83 4.57 19.63
CA PHE A 14 2.35 3.21 19.68
C PHE A 14 3.71 3.06 19.00
N ASP A 15 4.49 4.13 18.92
CA ASP A 15 5.78 4.16 18.21
C ASP A 15 6.82 3.21 18.79
N ASP A 16 6.79 2.96 20.09
CA ASP A 16 7.62 1.96 20.78
C ASP A 16 7.23 0.50 20.51
N GLN A 17 6.06 0.26 19.91
CA GLN A 17 5.48 -1.08 19.69
C GLN A 17 5.47 -1.51 18.22
N ILE A 18 6.02 -0.72 17.32
CA ILE A 18 6.02 -0.98 15.86
C ILE A 18 6.57 -2.37 15.55
N ASN A 19 7.72 -2.70 16.15
CA ASN A 19 8.39 -3.98 15.95
C ASN A 19 7.51 -5.15 16.42
N ASP A 20 6.97 -5.06 17.62
CA ASP A 20 6.20 -6.13 18.25
C ASP A 20 4.88 -6.38 17.52
N PHE A 21 4.14 -5.33 17.15
CA PHE A 21 2.91 -5.46 16.38
C PHE A 21 3.13 -6.10 15.02
N ASN A 22 4.12 -5.65 14.26
CA ASN A 22 4.41 -6.20 12.95
C ASN A 22 4.89 -7.66 13.04
N LYS A 23 5.80 -7.99 13.96
CA LYS A 23 6.24 -9.37 14.21
C LYS A 23 5.09 -10.28 14.61
N LYS A 24 4.30 -9.86 15.60
CA LYS A 24 3.19 -10.66 16.10
C LYS A 24 2.16 -10.93 15.00
N SER A 25 1.87 -9.95 14.17
CA SER A 25 0.95 -10.11 13.04
C SER A 25 1.43 -11.19 12.06
N VAL A 26 2.71 -11.19 11.69
CA VAL A 26 3.28 -12.22 10.81
C VAL A 26 3.26 -13.60 11.48
N GLN A 27 3.62 -13.67 12.76
CA GLN A 27 3.60 -14.94 13.52
C GLN A 27 2.20 -15.56 13.56
N ILE A 28 1.15 -14.76 13.81
CA ILE A 28 -0.24 -15.22 13.80
C ILE A 28 -0.63 -15.77 12.43
N ALA A 29 -0.28 -15.08 11.35
CA ALA A 29 -0.57 -15.54 9.99
C ALA A 29 0.15 -16.86 9.67
N LYS A 30 1.44 -16.97 10.01
CA LYS A 30 2.23 -18.19 9.79
C LYS A 30 1.72 -19.37 10.64
N GLU A 31 1.28 -19.12 11.86
CA GLU A 31 0.65 -20.15 12.70
C GLU A 31 -0.67 -20.63 12.09
N ALA A 32 -1.50 -19.74 11.56
CA ALA A 32 -2.73 -20.10 10.88
C ALA A 32 -2.47 -20.97 9.65
N VAL A 33 -1.47 -20.60 8.83
CA VAL A 33 -1.03 -21.40 7.68
C VAL A 33 -0.58 -22.79 8.13
N LYS A 34 0.29 -22.88 9.14
CA LYS A 34 0.77 -24.15 9.69
C LYS A 34 -0.40 -25.07 10.13
N ASN A 35 -1.40 -24.48 10.82
CA ASN A 35 -2.55 -25.22 11.32
C ASN A 35 -3.55 -25.62 10.24
N SER A 36 -3.49 -24.97 9.07
CA SER A 36 -4.38 -25.29 7.93
C SER A 36 -3.99 -26.57 7.18
N ASN A 37 -2.77 -27.06 7.34
CA ASN A 37 -2.15 -28.12 6.55
C ASN A 37 -2.20 -27.86 5.03
N LYS A 38 -2.17 -26.59 4.62
CA LYS A 38 -2.19 -26.18 3.21
C LYS A 38 -0.92 -25.39 2.88
N ASP A 39 -0.53 -25.44 1.63
CA ASP A 39 0.54 -24.59 1.09
C ASP A 39 -0.06 -23.21 0.75
N ILE A 40 0.15 -22.25 1.63
CA ILE A 40 -0.43 -20.89 1.53
C ILE A 40 0.67 -19.86 1.80
N ALA A 41 0.86 -18.95 0.86
CA ALA A 41 1.78 -17.83 1.02
C ALA A 41 1.26 -16.78 2.04
N VAL A 42 2.16 -16.22 2.82
CA VAL A 42 1.87 -15.13 3.75
C VAL A 42 2.38 -13.82 3.16
N ALA A 43 1.47 -12.89 2.89
CA ALA A 43 1.81 -11.56 2.41
C ALA A 43 2.00 -10.57 3.57
N GLY A 44 3.10 -9.83 3.54
CA GLY A 44 3.32 -8.69 4.42
C GLY A 44 2.67 -7.43 3.82
N SER A 45 1.63 -6.90 4.47
CA SER A 45 0.92 -5.72 3.99
C SER A 45 1.59 -4.43 4.46
N VAL A 46 1.83 -3.51 3.52
CA VAL A 46 2.28 -2.13 3.75
C VAL A 46 1.28 -1.21 3.08
N SER A 47 0.83 -0.16 3.75
CA SER A 47 -0.22 0.73 3.24
C SER A 47 0.14 2.21 3.37
N THR A 48 -0.71 3.05 2.78
CA THR A 48 -0.70 4.51 2.98
C THR A 48 -1.58 4.94 4.16
N PHE A 49 -1.97 4.02 5.05
CA PHE A 49 -2.79 4.32 6.21
C PHE A 49 -2.14 5.36 7.13
N GLY A 50 -2.92 6.33 7.55
CA GLY A 50 -2.44 7.53 8.23
C GLY A 50 -2.29 8.71 7.27
N SER A 51 -2.37 9.93 7.76
CA SER A 51 -2.34 11.16 6.94
C SER A 51 -0.95 11.43 6.33
N LEU A 52 -0.49 10.55 5.45
CA LEU A 52 0.89 10.55 4.92
C LEU A 52 1.22 11.81 4.13
N TYR A 53 0.25 12.37 3.41
CA TYR A 53 0.42 13.60 2.61
C TYR A 53 0.95 14.80 3.41
N LYS A 54 0.83 14.76 4.75
CA LYS A 54 1.31 15.83 5.65
C LYS A 54 2.81 15.81 5.90
N PHE A 55 3.51 14.72 5.57
CA PHE A 55 4.88 14.52 6.02
C PHE A 55 5.94 14.70 4.92
N GLY A 56 5.55 14.57 3.65
CA GLY A 56 6.50 14.53 2.53
C GLY A 56 7.30 13.22 2.44
N THR A 57 7.74 12.90 1.25
CA THR A 57 8.31 11.60 0.90
C THR A 57 9.58 11.25 1.67
N GLU A 58 10.49 12.20 1.84
CA GLU A 58 11.76 11.96 2.53
C GLU A 58 11.59 11.61 4.01
N ALA A 59 10.61 12.23 4.69
CA ALA A 59 10.33 11.93 6.10
C ALA A 59 9.72 10.55 6.31
N MET A 60 9.08 9.99 5.28
CA MET A 60 8.39 8.71 5.34
C MET A 60 9.30 7.51 5.03
N LYS A 61 10.31 7.69 4.19
CA LYS A 61 11.22 6.61 3.76
C LYS A 61 11.76 5.75 4.90
N PRO A 62 12.29 6.31 6.00
CA PRO A 62 12.83 5.49 7.09
C PRO A 62 11.78 4.54 7.70
N GLY A 63 10.55 5.03 7.88
CA GLY A 63 9.46 4.23 8.44
C GLY A 63 9.05 3.06 7.53
N PHE A 64 8.91 3.31 6.23
CA PHE A 64 8.61 2.22 5.29
C PHE A 64 9.73 1.18 5.22
N LYS A 65 11.00 1.62 5.20
CA LYS A 65 12.14 0.70 5.21
C LYS A 65 12.18 -0.13 6.49
N GLU A 66 11.88 0.47 7.64
CA GLU A 66 11.79 -0.25 8.93
C GLU A 66 10.72 -1.33 8.89
N GLN A 67 9.48 -1.00 8.48
CA GLN A 67 8.39 -1.97 8.39
C GLN A 67 8.74 -3.10 7.42
N LEU A 68 9.23 -2.79 6.23
CA LEU A 68 9.63 -3.78 5.22
C LEU A 68 10.73 -4.70 5.74
N LYS A 69 11.71 -4.16 6.48
CA LYS A 69 12.77 -4.96 7.12
C LYS A 69 12.21 -5.92 8.15
N ILE A 70 11.25 -5.48 8.98
CA ILE A 70 10.60 -6.33 9.98
C ILE A 70 9.85 -7.46 9.28
N LEU A 71 8.99 -7.14 8.31
CA LEU A 71 8.18 -8.12 7.58
C LEU A 71 9.04 -9.16 6.87
N SER A 72 10.08 -8.72 6.16
CA SER A 72 11.03 -9.61 5.48
C SER A 72 11.80 -10.48 6.48
N GLY A 73 12.23 -9.90 7.61
CA GLY A 73 12.96 -10.62 8.66
C GLY A 73 12.11 -11.69 9.37
N GLU A 74 10.80 -11.48 9.48
CA GLU A 74 9.86 -12.48 10.00
C GLU A 74 9.46 -13.53 8.95
N GLY A 75 9.97 -13.41 7.72
CA GLY A 75 9.83 -14.41 6.67
C GLY A 75 8.44 -14.48 6.06
N VAL A 76 7.87 -13.34 5.68
CA VAL A 76 6.73 -13.31 4.75
C VAL A 76 7.19 -13.74 3.35
N ASP A 77 6.30 -14.29 2.56
CA ASP A 77 6.62 -14.83 1.22
C ASP A 77 6.62 -13.73 0.15
N LEU A 78 5.84 -12.68 0.36
CA LEU A 78 5.75 -11.51 -0.54
C LEU A 78 5.34 -10.27 0.24
N ILE A 79 5.53 -9.13 -0.38
CA ILE A 79 5.01 -7.83 0.08
C ILE A 79 3.80 -7.45 -0.78
N ILE A 80 2.72 -7.02 -0.13
CA ILE A 80 1.62 -6.35 -0.80
C ILE A 80 1.61 -4.87 -0.39
N LEU A 81 1.76 -3.97 -1.35
CA LEU A 81 1.54 -2.54 -1.17
C LEU A 81 0.04 -2.31 -1.29
N GLU A 82 -0.65 -2.33 -0.15
CA GLU A 82 -2.10 -2.50 -0.09
C GLU A 82 -2.82 -1.15 -0.05
N ALA A 83 -3.84 -1.02 -0.90
CA ALA A 83 -4.71 0.16 -0.97
C ALA A 83 -3.92 1.47 -1.15
N MET A 84 -2.98 1.48 -2.08
CA MET A 84 -2.22 2.67 -2.42
C MET A 84 -3.17 3.74 -2.98
N SER A 85 -3.48 4.75 -2.18
CA SER A 85 -4.50 5.77 -2.46
C SER A 85 -4.02 7.20 -2.21
N SER A 86 -2.75 7.37 -1.90
CA SER A 86 -2.12 8.69 -1.69
C SER A 86 -1.68 9.32 -3.01
N GLN A 87 -1.02 10.49 -2.90
CA GLN A 87 -0.34 11.15 -4.01
C GLN A 87 0.67 10.21 -4.68
N ALA A 88 0.84 10.33 -5.99
CA ALA A 88 1.66 9.39 -6.76
C ALA A 88 3.12 9.33 -6.28
N ASP A 89 3.70 10.46 -5.89
CA ASP A 89 5.07 10.54 -5.36
C ASP A 89 5.26 9.73 -4.07
N ILE A 90 4.22 9.67 -3.23
CA ILE A 90 4.21 8.83 -2.02
C ILE A 90 4.20 7.35 -2.42
N VAL A 91 3.33 6.97 -3.35
CA VAL A 91 3.24 5.59 -3.84
C VAL A 91 4.56 5.16 -4.50
N GLU A 92 5.15 6.00 -5.35
CA GLU A 92 6.46 5.76 -5.97
C GLU A 92 7.54 5.54 -4.91
N THR A 93 7.56 6.38 -3.88
CA THR A 93 8.50 6.24 -2.75
C THR A 93 8.35 4.90 -2.04
N ILE A 94 7.12 4.43 -1.81
CA ILE A 94 6.88 3.13 -1.16
C ILE A 94 7.30 1.99 -2.08
N ILE A 95 7.01 2.08 -3.38
CA ILE A 95 7.48 1.10 -4.38
C ILE A 95 9.01 1.00 -4.32
N GLU A 96 9.73 2.12 -4.41
CA GLU A 96 11.18 2.14 -4.34
C GLU A 96 11.72 1.49 -3.05
N CYS A 97 11.15 1.84 -1.89
CA CYS A 97 11.53 1.21 -0.62
C CYS A 97 11.29 -0.31 -0.64
N SER A 98 10.20 -0.76 -1.25
CA SER A 98 9.83 -2.19 -1.27
C SER A 98 10.79 -3.06 -2.09
N LEU A 99 11.41 -2.48 -3.12
CA LEU A 99 12.38 -3.20 -3.95
C LEU A 99 13.63 -3.62 -3.15
N GLU A 100 13.96 -2.91 -2.07
CA GLU A 100 15.08 -3.28 -1.20
C GLU A 100 14.84 -4.60 -0.44
N SER A 101 13.60 -5.03 -0.29
CA SER A 101 13.24 -6.28 0.41
C SER A 101 13.66 -7.55 -0.32
N LYS A 102 13.89 -7.46 -1.64
CA LYS A 102 14.18 -8.59 -2.56
C LYS A 102 13.07 -9.66 -2.60
N LEU A 103 11.93 -9.41 -2.00
CA LEU A 103 10.75 -10.26 -2.07
C LEU A 103 9.90 -9.89 -3.29
N PRO A 104 9.04 -10.80 -3.78
CA PRO A 104 8.00 -10.43 -4.73
C PRO A 104 7.14 -9.31 -4.16
N VAL A 105 6.85 -8.30 -4.95
CA VAL A 105 6.01 -7.15 -4.56
C VAL A 105 4.77 -7.12 -5.45
N TRP A 106 3.60 -7.02 -4.83
CA TRP A 106 2.32 -6.80 -5.51
C TRP A 106 1.84 -5.39 -5.18
N LEU A 107 1.48 -4.62 -6.19
CA LEU A 107 1.00 -3.25 -6.05
C LEU A 107 -0.53 -3.23 -6.14
N SER A 108 -1.21 -2.96 -5.03
CA SER A 108 -2.66 -2.86 -4.95
C SER A 108 -3.07 -1.39 -4.83
N ILE A 109 -3.77 -0.88 -5.82
CA ILE A 109 -4.09 0.54 -5.99
C ILE A 109 -5.58 0.75 -5.77
N SER A 110 -5.92 1.84 -5.08
CA SER A 110 -7.28 2.33 -4.96
C SER A 110 -7.54 3.45 -5.94
N CYS A 111 -8.72 3.46 -6.53
CA CYS A 111 -9.13 4.48 -7.48
C CYS A 111 -10.58 4.91 -7.27
N VAL A 112 -10.88 6.10 -7.75
CA VAL A 112 -12.18 6.77 -7.63
C VAL A 112 -12.52 7.45 -8.95
N ILE A 113 -13.81 7.69 -9.22
CA ILE A 113 -14.23 8.54 -10.34
C ILE A 113 -14.34 9.97 -9.83
N ASP A 114 -13.73 10.89 -10.55
CA ASP A 114 -13.98 12.32 -10.35
C ASP A 114 -15.33 12.68 -10.99
N ASP A 115 -16.31 13.04 -10.18
CA ASP A 115 -17.69 13.34 -10.60
C ASP A 115 -17.79 14.50 -11.61
N LYS A 116 -16.79 15.41 -11.63
CA LYS A 116 -16.78 16.56 -12.53
C LYS A 116 -16.28 16.22 -13.92
N THR A 117 -15.29 15.36 -14.01
CA THR A 117 -14.60 15.03 -15.27
C THR A 117 -14.92 13.63 -15.76
N ASN A 118 -15.55 12.80 -14.95
CA ASN A 118 -15.78 11.38 -15.18
C ASN A 118 -14.51 10.58 -15.47
N LYS A 119 -13.36 11.04 -14.95
CA LYS A 119 -12.07 10.35 -15.08
C LYS A 119 -11.81 9.45 -13.89
N VAL A 120 -11.10 8.36 -14.13
CA VAL A 120 -10.56 7.53 -13.06
C VAL A 120 -9.33 8.24 -12.48
N MET A 121 -9.35 8.43 -11.17
CA MET A 121 -8.29 9.11 -10.42
C MET A 121 -7.67 8.15 -9.41
N LEU A 122 -6.40 8.36 -9.07
CA LEU A 122 -5.74 7.69 -7.96
C LEU A 122 -6.33 8.24 -6.66
N GLY A 123 -7.02 7.42 -5.87
CA GLY A 123 -7.66 7.93 -4.66
C GLY A 123 -8.62 6.95 -4.00
N TYR A 124 -9.32 7.45 -2.98
CA TYR A 124 -10.24 6.69 -2.17
C TYR A 124 -11.42 7.57 -1.71
N ASN A 125 -12.65 7.07 -1.81
CA ASN A 125 -13.88 7.85 -1.58
C ASN A 125 -14.10 8.34 -0.14
N ASP A 126 -13.48 7.72 0.86
CA ASP A 126 -13.69 8.07 2.27
C ASP A 126 -12.76 9.17 2.79
N THR A 127 -12.04 9.84 1.94
CA THR A 127 -11.37 11.06 2.35
C THR A 127 -12.44 12.13 2.58
N ILE A 128 -12.80 12.31 3.84
CA ILE A 128 -13.80 13.24 4.37
C ILE A 128 -13.54 14.70 3.91
N ASP A 129 -12.35 15.00 3.49
CA ASP A 129 -12.02 16.23 2.77
C ASP A 129 -12.19 15.96 1.28
N SER A 130 -13.31 16.39 0.75
CA SER A 130 -13.65 16.39 -0.68
C SER A 130 -12.74 17.30 -1.54
N ASP A 131 -11.53 17.58 -1.09
CA ASP A 131 -10.54 18.27 -1.89
C ASP A 131 -9.92 17.30 -2.90
N THR A 132 -10.64 17.15 -4.02
CA THR A 132 -10.20 16.34 -5.16
C THR A 132 -8.91 16.90 -5.80
N SER A 133 -8.41 18.03 -5.35
CA SER A 133 -7.18 18.66 -5.87
C SER A 133 -5.92 17.81 -5.61
N ILE A 134 -5.98 16.87 -4.67
CA ILE A 134 -4.89 15.94 -4.38
C ILE A 134 -4.95 14.65 -5.22
N TYR A 135 -6.04 14.42 -5.95
CA TYR A 135 -6.19 13.24 -6.78
C TYR A 135 -5.45 13.41 -8.11
N GLU A 136 -4.71 12.40 -8.47
CA GLU A 136 -3.95 12.36 -9.72
C GLU A 136 -4.64 11.47 -10.73
N ASP A 137 -4.44 11.78 -12.01
CA ASP A 137 -4.95 10.98 -13.12
C ASP A 137 -4.41 9.55 -13.02
N PHE A 138 -5.32 8.57 -13.00
CA PHE A 138 -4.99 7.17 -12.76
C PHE A 138 -4.10 6.60 -13.87
N GLU A 139 -4.38 6.91 -15.14
CA GLU A 139 -3.60 6.43 -16.27
C GLU A 139 -2.17 6.94 -16.20
N THR A 140 -2.00 8.22 -15.90
CA THR A 140 -0.68 8.83 -15.70
C THR A 140 0.09 8.15 -14.57
N SER A 141 -0.57 7.94 -13.42
CA SER A 141 0.02 7.29 -12.25
C SER A 141 0.44 5.84 -12.57
N ILE A 142 -0.44 5.04 -13.20
CA ILE A 142 -0.12 3.66 -13.60
C ILE A 142 1.07 3.61 -14.55
N ASN A 143 1.12 4.50 -15.52
CA ASN A 143 2.24 4.57 -16.46
C ASN A 143 3.56 4.89 -15.76
N ASN A 144 3.55 5.73 -14.72
CA ASN A 144 4.73 6.03 -13.93
C ASN A 144 5.13 4.84 -13.06
N PHE A 145 4.18 4.25 -12.33
CA PHE A 145 4.45 3.09 -11.48
C PHE A 145 5.02 1.92 -12.27
N SER A 146 4.52 1.67 -13.48
CA SER A 146 5.00 0.60 -14.37
C SER A 146 6.46 0.76 -14.83
N LYS A 147 7.04 1.96 -14.72
CA LYS A 147 8.47 2.18 -15.01
C LYS A 147 9.35 1.58 -13.93
N ILE A 148 8.93 1.64 -12.67
CA ILE A 148 9.69 1.23 -11.49
C ILE A 148 9.20 -0.09 -10.89
N HIS A 149 7.93 -0.46 -11.04
CA HIS A 149 7.34 -1.71 -10.57
C HIS A 149 7.13 -2.70 -11.72
N LYS A 150 7.58 -3.95 -11.54
CA LYS A 150 7.50 -5.01 -12.57
C LYS A 150 6.66 -6.22 -12.12
N GLY A 151 6.08 -6.16 -10.94
CA GLY A 151 5.20 -7.17 -10.39
C GLY A 151 3.73 -6.97 -10.78
N PRO A 152 2.83 -7.80 -10.26
CA PRO A 152 1.39 -7.66 -10.46
C PRO A 152 0.87 -6.30 -9.96
N ILE A 153 -0.07 -5.71 -10.72
CA ILE A 153 -0.86 -4.56 -10.31
C ILE A 153 -2.30 -5.03 -10.08
N LEU A 154 -2.84 -4.67 -8.94
CA LEU A 154 -4.17 -5.04 -8.46
C LEU A 154 -4.98 -3.77 -8.25
N ILE A 155 -6.30 -3.87 -8.39
CA ILE A 155 -7.23 -2.80 -8.03
C ILE A 155 -8.01 -3.25 -6.79
N ALA A 156 -8.00 -2.44 -5.74
CA ALA A 156 -8.65 -2.73 -4.48
C ALA A 156 -9.22 -1.45 -3.84
N HIS A 157 -10.07 -1.59 -2.85
CA HIS A 157 -10.69 -0.45 -2.16
C HIS A 157 -11.33 0.57 -3.10
N SER A 158 -11.99 0.08 -4.14
CA SER A 158 -12.59 0.89 -5.20
C SER A 158 -13.99 0.37 -5.46
N ASP A 159 -14.91 1.26 -5.81
CA ASP A 159 -16.27 0.87 -6.19
C ASP A 159 -16.27 -0.03 -7.44
N ILE A 160 -17.27 -0.90 -7.53
CA ILE A 160 -17.37 -1.87 -8.65
C ILE A 160 -17.33 -1.17 -10.01
N GLU A 161 -18.00 -0.02 -10.12
CA GLU A 161 -18.12 0.74 -11.37
C GLU A 161 -16.75 1.29 -11.83
N VAL A 162 -15.96 1.83 -10.90
CA VAL A 162 -14.63 2.35 -11.22
C VAL A 162 -13.61 1.23 -11.42
N THR A 163 -13.73 0.11 -10.70
CA THR A 163 -12.83 -1.03 -10.82
C THR A 163 -12.77 -1.55 -12.26
N GLY A 164 -13.92 -1.67 -12.92
CA GLY A 164 -13.98 -2.13 -14.31
C GLY A 164 -13.28 -1.17 -15.30
N GLN A 165 -13.33 0.14 -15.05
CA GLN A 165 -12.64 1.14 -15.85
C GLN A 165 -11.13 1.13 -15.58
N ALA A 166 -10.74 1.10 -14.31
CA ALA A 166 -9.34 1.05 -13.90
C ALA A 166 -8.58 -0.17 -14.45
N ILE A 167 -9.23 -1.36 -14.47
CA ILE A 167 -8.64 -2.57 -15.07
C ILE A 167 -8.40 -2.41 -16.57
N LYS A 168 -9.27 -1.69 -17.29
CA LYS A 168 -9.07 -1.44 -18.72
C LYS A 168 -7.88 -0.51 -18.98
N ILE A 169 -7.67 0.47 -18.09
CA ILE A 169 -6.54 1.40 -18.17
C ILE A 169 -5.22 0.68 -17.85
N ALA A 170 -5.22 -0.19 -16.83
CA ALA A 170 -4.02 -0.88 -16.35
C ALA A 170 -3.55 -2.06 -17.22
N LYS A 171 -4.28 -2.41 -18.29
CA LYS A 171 -3.91 -3.45 -19.28
C LYS A 171 -2.95 -2.96 -20.31
#